data_74d9ae49ca498318f4a9c798124ceb1a
#
_entry.id   74d9ae49ca498318f4a9c798124ceb1a
#
_cell.length_a   1.000
_cell.length_b   1.000
_cell.length_c   1.000
_cell.angle_alpha   90.00
_cell.angle_beta   90.00
_cell.angle_gamma   90.00
#
_symmetry.space_group_name_H-M   'P 1'
#
loop_
_entity.id
_entity.type
_entity.pdbx_description
1 polymer ?
#
loop_
_entity_poly.entity_id
_entity_poly.type
_entity_poly.pdbx_seq_one_letter_code
_entity_poly.pdbx_strand_id
1 'polypeptide(L)'
;MYYGTTKLVLDSLAVGSVEGITASVNASTGVITVTSISSTTGDVIRIPVNVKASNDGTQYIRDVIFTINKIRPGADGENAKVYSLLPSVNAIHRFKDDSNEVNSVWCDLQLIEGDTIKTLSTTPTGYKFTYKVDNGSEANYSIGSVVASSSITAQVTFTLYDERSGNRVTVDTETIYVIRDGKDGEDGQPGTVPNWKTYVYK
;
A
#
# COMPACT_ATOMS: atom_id res chain seq x y z
N MET A 1 -13.29 8.31 -6.45
CA MET A 1 -12.04 7.59 -6.71
C MET A 1 -11.30 8.33 -7.82
N TYR A 2 -9.98 8.39 -7.80
CA TYR A 2 -9.18 9.09 -8.79
C TYR A 2 -8.01 8.20 -9.25
N TYR A 3 -7.62 8.34 -10.52
CA TYR A 3 -6.39 7.81 -11.08
C TYR A 3 -5.61 8.99 -11.69
N GLY A 4 -4.54 9.40 -11.01
CA GLY A 4 -3.95 10.72 -11.28
C GLY A 4 -4.99 11.83 -11.05
N THR A 5 -5.17 12.72 -12.01
CA THR A 5 -6.18 13.79 -11.98
C THR A 5 -7.57 13.33 -12.49
N THR A 6 -7.67 12.11 -13.03
CA THR A 6 -8.91 11.60 -13.66
C THR A 6 -9.86 11.04 -12.61
N LYS A 7 -11.08 11.58 -12.54
CA LYS A 7 -12.13 11.04 -11.68
C LYS A 7 -12.69 9.76 -12.29
N LEU A 8 -12.64 8.66 -11.51
CA LEU A 8 -13.20 7.36 -11.91
C LEU A 8 -14.59 7.16 -11.31
N VAL A 9 -15.43 6.45 -12.05
CA VAL A 9 -16.71 5.93 -11.56
C VAL A 9 -16.45 4.51 -11.02
N LEU A 10 -16.91 4.23 -9.81
CA LEU A 10 -16.82 2.91 -9.21
C LEU A 10 -17.83 1.97 -9.90
N ASP A 11 -17.34 0.94 -10.56
CA ASP A 11 -18.19 -0.07 -11.23
C ASP A 11 -18.59 -1.19 -10.28
N SER A 12 -17.62 -1.70 -9.53
CA SER A 12 -17.88 -2.74 -8.53
C SER A 12 -16.83 -2.77 -7.44
N LEU A 13 -17.25 -3.27 -6.29
CA LEU A 13 -16.40 -3.55 -5.14
C LEU A 13 -16.75 -4.94 -4.63
N ALA A 14 -15.79 -5.84 -4.56
CA ALA A 14 -16.01 -7.21 -4.14
C ALA A 14 -14.97 -7.64 -3.11
N VAL A 15 -15.43 -8.33 -2.06
CA VAL A 15 -14.56 -8.97 -1.06
C VAL A 15 -14.25 -10.39 -1.52
N GLY A 16 -12.96 -10.74 -1.53
CA GLY A 16 -12.53 -12.11 -1.79
C GLY A 16 -12.83 -13.04 -0.63
N SER A 17 -12.94 -14.34 -0.92
CA SER A 17 -13.12 -15.38 0.10
C SER A 17 -11.86 -15.57 0.92
N VAL A 18 -12.02 -15.58 2.25
CA VAL A 18 -10.96 -15.95 3.20
C VAL A 18 -11.52 -17.02 4.12
N GLU A 19 -10.81 -18.13 4.27
CA GLU A 19 -11.24 -19.22 5.12
C GLU A 19 -11.47 -18.77 6.57
N GLY A 20 -12.59 -19.14 7.14
CA GLY A 20 -12.97 -18.79 8.50
C GLY A 20 -13.41 -17.32 8.70
N ILE A 21 -13.60 -16.57 7.63
CA ILE A 21 -14.04 -15.18 7.67
C ILE A 21 -15.37 -15.03 6.92
N THR A 22 -16.31 -14.35 7.55
CA THR A 22 -17.50 -13.86 6.86
C THR A 22 -17.41 -12.34 6.76
N ALA A 23 -17.22 -11.85 5.52
CA ALA A 23 -17.15 -10.43 5.24
C ALA A 23 -18.04 -10.07 4.06
N SER A 24 -18.54 -8.86 4.07
CA SER A 24 -19.34 -8.27 2.99
C SER A 24 -18.90 -6.85 2.71
N VAL A 25 -19.23 -6.33 1.54
CA VAL A 25 -18.97 -4.95 1.17
C VAL A 25 -20.22 -4.29 0.65
N ASN A 26 -20.47 -3.07 1.08
CA ASN A 26 -21.49 -2.20 0.50
C ASN A 26 -20.84 -1.40 -0.63
N ALA A 27 -21.15 -1.76 -1.88
CA ALA A 27 -20.57 -1.13 -3.07
C ALA A 27 -20.88 0.37 -3.19
N SER A 28 -22.00 0.83 -2.65
CA SER A 28 -22.40 2.24 -2.70
C SER A 28 -21.64 3.12 -1.71
N THR A 29 -21.32 2.57 -0.54
CA THR A 29 -20.64 3.33 0.53
C THR A 29 -19.16 3.00 0.67
N GLY A 30 -18.69 1.89 0.07
CA GLY A 30 -17.34 1.36 0.23
C GLY A 30 -17.09 0.72 1.61
N VAL A 31 -18.13 0.53 2.43
CA VAL A 31 -17.99 -0.03 3.77
C VAL A 31 -17.81 -1.54 3.69
N ILE A 32 -16.73 -2.04 4.28
CA ILE A 32 -16.47 -3.47 4.47
C ILE A 32 -16.95 -3.85 5.87
N THR A 33 -17.81 -4.86 5.95
CA THR A 33 -18.32 -5.39 7.21
C THR A 33 -17.83 -6.81 7.41
N VAL A 34 -17.10 -7.05 8.49
CA VAL A 34 -16.72 -8.40 8.93
C VAL A 34 -17.69 -8.83 10.03
N THR A 35 -18.48 -9.87 9.76
CA THR A 35 -19.54 -10.34 10.66
C THR A 35 -19.10 -11.50 11.53
N SER A 36 -18.13 -12.29 11.09
CA SER A 36 -17.57 -13.36 11.90
C SER A 36 -16.11 -13.67 11.55
N ILE A 37 -15.36 -14.09 12.57
CA ILE A 37 -13.98 -14.58 12.47
C ILE A 37 -13.90 -15.89 13.24
N SER A 38 -13.53 -16.97 12.56
CA SER A 38 -13.36 -18.28 13.20
C SER A 38 -12.22 -18.27 14.23
N SER A 39 -12.36 -19.06 15.27
CA SER A 39 -11.30 -19.27 16.27
C SER A 39 -10.03 -19.89 15.68
N THR A 40 -10.15 -20.65 14.60
CA THR A 40 -9.04 -21.31 13.91
C THR A 40 -8.28 -20.42 12.93
N THR A 41 -8.83 -19.23 12.62
CA THR A 41 -8.16 -18.26 11.75
C THR A 41 -6.88 -17.73 12.41
N GLY A 42 -5.83 -17.53 11.64
CA GLY A 42 -4.58 -16.93 12.10
C GLY A 42 -4.76 -15.54 12.72
N ASP A 43 -3.75 -15.06 13.42
CA ASP A 43 -3.85 -13.77 14.14
C ASP A 43 -3.79 -12.56 13.21
N VAL A 44 -3.25 -12.72 12.00
CA VAL A 44 -3.25 -11.72 10.95
C VAL A 44 -4.14 -12.20 9.81
N ILE A 45 -5.22 -11.48 9.55
CA ILE A 45 -6.20 -11.81 8.54
C ILE A 45 -6.09 -10.78 7.41
N ARG A 46 -5.85 -11.26 6.20
CA ARG A 46 -5.79 -10.42 5.00
C ARG A 46 -7.00 -10.71 4.12
N ILE A 47 -7.86 -9.71 3.99
CA ILE A 47 -9.07 -9.78 3.18
C ILE A 47 -8.78 -9.07 1.86
N PRO A 48 -8.70 -9.79 0.73
CA PRO A 48 -8.53 -9.15 -0.57
C PRO A 48 -9.84 -8.47 -0.99
N VAL A 49 -9.73 -7.25 -1.47
CA VAL A 49 -10.84 -6.46 -1.99
C VAL A 49 -10.52 -6.07 -3.42
N ASN A 50 -11.31 -6.58 -4.36
CA ASN A 50 -11.21 -6.24 -5.77
C ASN A 50 -12.03 -4.99 -6.04
N VAL A 51 -11.39 -3.95 -6.52
CA VAL A 51 -11.99 -2.66 -6.88
C VAL A 51 -11.94 -2.53 -8.40
N LYS A 52 -13.11 -2.35 -9.03
CA LYS A 52 -13.24 -2.03 -10.44
C LYS A 52 -13.84 -0.64 -10.60
N ALA A 53 -13.21 0.17 -11.41
CA ALA A 53 -13.67 1.51 -11.73
C ALA A 53 -13.41 1.80 -13.21
N SER A 54 -14.16 2.71 -13.80
CA SER A 54 -14.01 3.06 -15.20
C SER A 54 -14.05 4.56 -15.45
N ASN A 55 -13.48 4.97 -16.57
CA ASN A 55 -13.64 6.30 -17.16
C ASN A 55 -13.54 6.17 -18.68
N ASP A 56 -14.48 6.78 -19.40
CA ASP A 56 -14.53 6.81 -20.86
C ASP A 56 -14.28 5.44 -21.54
N GLY A 57 -14.92 4.39 -21.00
CA GLY A 57 -14.80 3.03 -21.53
C GLY A 57 -13.52 2.29 -21.13
N THR A 58 -12.59 2.94 -20.46
CA THR A 58 -11.38 2.29 -19.91
C THR A 58 -11.65 1.80 -18.50
N GLN A 59 -11.44 0.49 -18.27
CA GLN A 59 -11.60 -0.12 -16.96
C GLN A 59 -10.27 -0.20 -16.21
N TYR A 60 -10.31 0.14 -14.94
CA TYR A 60 -9.20 0.06 -13.98
C TYR A 60 -9.54 -0.96 -12.90
N ILE A 61 -8.67 -1.94 -12.70
CA ILE A 61 -8.84 -2.99 -11.69
C ILE A 61 -7.68 -2.90 -10.71
N ARG A 62 -8.02 -2.92 -9.41
CA ARG A 62 -7.04 -2.93 -8.31
C ARG A 62 -7.47 -3.91 -7.24
N ASP A 63 -6.51 -4.68 -6.77
CA ASP A 63 -6.65 -5.49 -5.57
C ASP A 63 -6.05 -4.73 -4.39
N VAL A 64 -6.85 -4.56 -3.37
CA VAL A 64 -6.46 -3.93 -2.09
C VAL A 64 -6.58 -4.99 -1.01
N ILE A 65 -5.62 -5.05 -0.12
CA ILE A 65 -5.66 -5.97 1.02
C ILE A 65 -6.08 -5.18 2.26
N PHE A 66 -7.20 -5.61 2.85
CA PHE A 66 -7.63 -5.13 4.15
C PHE A 66 -7.12 -6.09 5.23
N THR A 67 -6.24 -5.60 6.12
CA THR A 67 -5.61 -6.43 7.17
C THR A 67 -6.34 -6.22 8.50
N ILE A 68 -6.69 -7.33 9.16
CA ILE A 68 -7.24 -7.33 10.52
C ILE A 68 -6.26 -8.13 11.39
N ASN A 69 -5.81 -7.53 12.48
CA ASN A 69 -5.06 -8.22 13.52
C ASN A 69 -6.03 -8.74 14.58
N LYS A 70 -6.03 -10.05 14.79
CA LYS A 70 -6.84 -10.71 15.81
C LYS A 70 -6.11 -10.66 17.14
N ILE A 71 -6.66 -9.95 18.10
CA ILE A 71 -6.14 -9.90 19.46
C ILE A 71 -6.75 -11.05 20.23
N ARG A 72 -5.93 -11.94 20.77
CA ARG A 72 -6.35 -13.01 21.67
C ARG A 72 -5.99 -12.63 23.09
N PRO A 73 -6.85 -12.93 24.07
CA PRO A 73 -6.43 -12.86 25.48
C PRO A 73 -5.17 -13.73 25.66
N GLY A 74 -4.15 -13.20 26.36
CA GLY A 74 -2.98 -13.98 26.74
C GLY A 74 -3.36 -15.14 27.63
N ALA A 75 -2.54 -16.21 27.62
CA ALA A 75 -2.60 -17.22 28.67
C ALA A 75 -2.28 -16.57 30.01
N ASP A 76 -2.97 -16.97 31.08
CA ASP A 76 -2.74 -16.53 32.46
C ASP A 76 -3.00 -15.04 32.77
N GLY A 77 -3.94 -14.38 32.06
CA GLY A 77 -4.38 -13.01 32.39
C GLY A 77 -3.44 -11.91 31.93
N GLU A 78 -2.38 -12.22 31.19
CA GLU A 78 -1.59 -11.21 30.48
C GLU A 78 -2.34 -10.66 29.28
N ASN A 79 -2.20 -9.34 29.04
CA ASN A 79 -2.77 -8.73 27.85
C ASN A 79 -2.12 -9.30 26.59
N ALA A 80 -2.95 -9.55 25.57
CA ALA A 80 -2.43 -9.94 24.26
C ALA A 80 -1.51 -8.84 23.69
N LYS A 81 -0.37 -9.25 23.14
CA LYS A 81 0.61 -8.35 22.52
C LYS A 81 0.54 -8.50 21.01
N VAL A 82 0.28 -7.41 20.32
CA VAL A 82 0.28 -7.35 18.86
C VAL A 82 1.31 -6.33 18.41
N TYR A 83 2.13 -6.70 17.44
CA TYR A 83 3.07 -5.80 16.80
C TYR A 83 2.48 -5.35 15.46
N SER A 84 2.54 -4.05 15.19
CA SER A 84 2.05 -3.45 13.95
C SER A 84 3.06 -2.45 13.41
N LEU A 85 3.19 -2.42 12.09
CA LEU A 85 4.01 -1.47 11.37
C LEU A 85 3.20 -0.21 11.06
N LEU A 86 3.84 0.95 11.21
CA LEU A 86 3.24 2.24 10.89
C LEU A 86 4.17 3.00 9.94
N PRO A 87 3.87 3.01 8.64
CA PRO A 87 4.66 3.75 7.67
C PRO A 87 4.49 5.26 7.85
N SER A 88 5.54 6.02 7.60
CA SER A 88 5.57 7.49 7.74
C SER A 88 4.64 8.21 6.78
N VAL A 89 4.40 7.62 5.62
CA VAL A 89 3.47 8.09 4.58
C VAL A 89 2.80 6.89 3.89
N ASN A 90 1.64 7.12 3.31
CA ASN A 90 0.94 6.07 2.56
C ASN A 90 1.49 5.90 1.13
N ALA A 91 2.09 6.96 0.58
CA ALA A 91 2.71 6.97 -0.74
C ALA A 91 3.75 8.08 -0.82
N ILE A 92 4.72 7.93 -1.73
CA ILE A 92 5.67 8.97 -2.14
C ILE A 92 5.11 9.58 -3.43
N HIS A 93 4.75 10.85 -3.39
CA HIS A 93 4.39 11.58 -4.60
C HIS A 93 5.66 12.11 -5.27
N ARG A 94 5.83 11.77 -6.55
CA ARG A 94 6.91 12.25 -7.40
C ARG A 94 6.35 13.16 -8.48
N PHE A 95 6.79 14.41 -8.44
CA PHE A 95 6.35 15.46 -9.38
C PHE A 95 6.92 15.24 -10.79
N LYS A 96 6.43 16.00 -11.76
CA LYS A 96 6.87 15.95 -13.16
C LYS A 96 8.37 16.22 -13.37
N ASP A 97 8.96 17.02 -12.50
CA ASP A 97 10.40 17.35 -12.49
C ASP A 97 11.26 16.29 -11.78
N ASP A 98 10.68 15.11 -11.49
CA ASP A 98 11.28 14.02 -10.73
C ASP A 98 11.63 14.35 -9.26
N SER A 99 11.23 15.50 -8.76
CA SER A 99 11.33 15.80 -7.33
C SER A 99 10.30 14.99 -6.52
N ASN A 100 10.58 14.75 -5.25
CA ASN A 100 9.68 14.02 -4.35
C ASN A 100 9.04 14.98 -3.35
N GLU A 101 7.76 14.73 -3.00
CA GLU A 101 7.05 15.46 -1.95
C GLU A 101 7.76 15.31 -0.60
N VAL A 102 8.29 14.11 -0.33
CA VAL A 102 9.06 13.81 0.89
C VAL A 102 10.47 13.33 0.52
N ASN A 103 11.48 13.77 1.26
CA ASN A 103 12.88 13.43 1.01
C ASN A 103 13.25 12.01 1.45
N SER A 104 12.54 11.49 2.46
CA SER A 104 12.79 10.17 3.01
C SER A 104 11.52 9.61 3.64
N VAL A 105 11.48 8.29 3.75
CA VAL A 105 10.42 7.55 4.41
C VAL A 105 11.00 6.63 5.47
N TRP A 106 10.19 6.29 6.46
CA TRP A 106 10.52 5.35 7.53
C TRP A 106 9.29 4.55 7.93
N CYS A 107 9.50 3.55 8.76
CA CYS A 107 8.41 2.77 9.32
C CYS A 107 8.65 2.56 10.81
N ASP A 108 7.68 2.93 11.61
CA ASP A 108 7.69 2.71 13.04
C ASP A 108 7.12 1.33 13.37
N LEU A 109 7.56 0.77 14.50
CA LEU A 109 7.02 -0.46 15.05
C LEU A 109 6.22 -0.13 16.32
N GLN A 110 4.96 -0.52 16.33
CA GLN A 110 4.06 -0.35 17.47
C GLN A 110 3.81 -1.68 18.16
N LEU A 111 3.77 -1.62 19.50
CA LEU A 111 3.24 -2.66 20.35
C LEU A 111 1.86 -2.22 20.84
N ILE A 112 0.87 -3.05 20.59
CA ILE A 112 -0.49 -2.92 21.10
C ILE A 112 -0.67 -3.98 22.19
N GLU A 113 -0.93 -3.53 23.42
CA GLU A 113 -1.12 -4.39 24.60
C GLU A 113 -2.38 -3.94 25.35
N GLY A 114 -3.47 -4.69 25.21
CA GLY A 114 -4.79 -4.26 25.67
C GLY A 114 -5.19 -2.94 24.99
N ASP A 115 -5.48 -1.92 25.78
CA ASP A 115 -5.87 -0.58 25.31
C ASP A 115 -4.66 0.37 25.10
N THR A 116 -3.45 -0.14 25.27
CA THR A 116 -2.23 0.67 25.20
C THR A 116 -1.52 0.47 23.88
N ILE A 117 -1.19 1.58 23.19
CA ILE A 117 -0.36 1.59 21.98
C ILE A 117 0.96 2.27 22.34
N LYS A 118 2.07 1.60 22.07
CA LYS A 118 3.41 2.11 22.33
C LYS A 118 4.29 1.98 21.10
N THR A 119 4.86 3.07 20.62
CA THR A 119 5.91 3.03 19.59
C THR A 119 7.21 2.53 20.23
N LEU A 120 7.81 1.53 19.61
CA LEU A 120 9.04 0.92 20.06
C LEU A 120 10.25 1.65 19.47
N SER A 121 11.34 1.70 20.23
CA SER A 121 12.62 2.26 19.76
C SER A 121 13.60 1.19 19.27
N THR A 122 13.31 -0.08 19.52
CA THR A 122 14.13 -1.23 19.12
C THR A 122 13.23 -2.41 18.73
N THR A 123 13.71 -3.22 17.81
CA THR A 123 13.05 -4.48 17.44
C THR A 123 13.12 -5.45 18.61
N PRO A 124 12.00 -6.04 19.07
CA PRO A 124 11.99 -6.97 20.18
C PRO A 124 12.82 -8.24 19.90
N THR A 125 13.36 -8.83 20.96
CA THR A 125 14.12 -10.10 20.85
C THR A 125 13.27 -11.20 20.23
N GLY A 126 13.83 -11.93 19.28
CA GLY A 126 13.14 -12.98 18.53
C GLY A 126 12.31 -12.49 17.36
N TYR A 127 12.34 -11.18 17.09
CA TYR A 127 11.75 -10.59 15.89
C TYR A 127 12.84 -10.05 14.97
N LYS A 128 12.54 -10.03 13.67
CA LYS A 128 13.39 -9.43 12.65
C LYS A 128 12.62 -8.42 11.84
N PHE A 129 13.13 -7.19 11.81
CA PHE A 129 12.55 -6.12 11.04
C PHE A 129 13.42 -5.84 9.81
N THR A 130 12.81 -5.86 8.63
CA THR A 130 13.50 -5.73 7.35
C THR A 130 12.81 -4.73 6.46
N TYR A 131 13.54 -4.29 5.43
CA TYR A 131 12.95 -3.52 4.34
C TYR A 131 13.51 -3.99 2.99
N LYS A 132 12.77 -3.69 1.94
CA LYS A 132 13.12 -4.00 0.56
C LYS A 132 12.71 -2.84 -0.32
N VAL A 133 13.65 -2.29 -1.11
CA VAL A 133 13.38 -1.25 -2.10
C VAL A 133 13.17 -1.91 -3.45
N ASP A 134 12.07 -1.60 -4.10
CA ASP A 134 11.69 -2.12 -5.42
C ASP A 134 11.82 -3.66 -5.50
N ASN A 135 12.51 -4.16 -6.51
CA ASN A 135 12.82 -5.58 -6.68
C ASN A 135 14.20 -5.97 -6.11
N GLY A 136 14.82 -5.10 -5.30
CA GLY A 136 16.11 -5.35 -4.68
C GLY A 136 16.10 -6.46 -3.64
N SER A 137 17.22 -6.68 -2.98
CA SER A 137 17.36 -7.65 -1.89
C SER A 137 16.78 -7.08 -0.59
N GLU A 138 16.25 -7.99 0.24
CA GLU A 138 15.84 -7.65 1.60
C GLU A 138 17.05 -7.30 2.47
N ALA A 139 16.95 -6.24 3.25
CA ALA A 139 17.95 -5.78 4.21
C ALA A 139 17.35 -5.61 5.60
N ASN A 140 18.18 -5.69 6.64
CA ASN A 140 17.74 -5.40 8.00
C ASN A 140 17.36 -3.92 8.14
N TYR A 141 16.27 -3.66 8.83
CA TYR A 141 15.81 -2.31 9.15
C TYR A 141 15.98 -2.04 10.65
N SER A 142 16.59 -0.91 10.98
CA SER A 142 16.67 -0.43 12.36
C SER A 142 15.64 0.67 12.58
N ILE A 143 14.82 0.57 13.62
CA ILE A 143 13.84 1.61 13.97
C ILE A 143 14.54 2.95 14.13
N GLY A 144 13.95 4.00 13.55
CA GLY A 144 14.55 5.34 13.49
C GLY A 144 15.47 5.57 12.28
N SER A 145 15.75 4.54 11.48
CA SER A 145 16.42 4.72 10.20
C SER A 145 15.47 5.28 9.15
N VAL A 146 16.02 5.93 8.13
CA VAL A 146 15.26 6.48 7.01
C VAL A 146 15.73 5.87 5.69
N VAL A 147 14.82 5.72 4.74
CA VAL A 147 15.12 5.35 3.34
C VAL A 147 14.90 6.57 2.47
N ALA A 148 15.95 6.97 1.72
CA ALA A 148 15.85 8.14 0.86
C ALA A 148 14.83 7.90 -0.26
N SER A 149 13.86 8.81 -0.42
CA SER A 149 12.82 8.70 -1.45
C SER A 149 13.39 8.68 -2.87
N SER A 150 14.53 9.32 -3.09
CA SER A 150 15.24 9.31 -4.38
C SER A 150 15.76 7.91 -4.78
N SER A 151 15.97 7.01 -3.82
CA SER A 151 16.41 5.63 -4.08
C SER A 151 15.27 4.65 -4.40
N ILE A 152 14.01 5.10 -4.29
CA ILE A 152 12.83 4.26 -4.47
C ILE A 152 12.21 4.61 -5.82
N THR A 153 12.14 3.65 -6.76
CA THR A 153 11.58 3.90 -8.09
C THR A 153 10.11 3.52 -8.21
N ALA A 154 9.66 2.50 -7.49
CA ALA A 154 8.29 2.00 -7.51
C ALA A 154 7.70 1.86 -6.11
N GLN A 155 8.44 1.24 -5.18
CA GLN A 155 7.93 0.97 -3.84
C GLN A 155 9.06 0.68 -2.84
N VAL A 156 8.76 0.84 -1.55
CA VAL A 156 9.53 0.24 -0.47
C VAL A 156 8.59 -0.57 0.41
N THR A 157 8.99 -1.78 0.74
CA THR A 157 8.23 -2.70 1.59
C THR A 157 8.98 -2.94 2.88
N PHE A 158 8.30 -2.75 3.99
CA PHE A 158 8.77 -3.04 5.34
C PHE A 158 8.09 -4.30 5.84
N THR A 159 8.84 -5.22 6.47
CA THR A 159 8.29 -6.48 6.96
C THR A 159 8.84 -6.82 8.33
N LEU A 160 7.96 -7.13 9.24
CA LEU A 160 8.30 -7.69 10.56
C LEU A 160 8.08 -9.20 10.54
N TYR A 161 9.07 -9.94 10.99
CA TYR A 161 9.00 -11.40 11.14
C TYR A 161 9.13 -11.80 12.61
N ASP A 162 8.42 -12.86 12.96
CA ASP A 162 8.64 -13.63 14.20
C ASP A 162 9.57 -14.80 13.89
N GLU A 163 10.70 -14.87 14.55
CA GLU A 163 11.71 -15.93 14.41
C GLU A 163 11.85 -16.78 15.70
N ARG A 164 10.98 -16.56 16.72
CA ARG A 164 11.07 -17.24 18.04
C ARG A 164 10.89 -18.74 17.96
N SER A 165 10.14 -19.25 16.99
CA SER A 165 9.92 -20.70 16.79
C SER A 165 11.02 -21.38 15.97
N GLY A 166 12.07 -20.66 15.56
CA GLY A 166 13.08 -21.13 14.62
C GLY A 166 12.64 -21.10 13.15
N ASN A 167 11.36 -20.84 12.89
CA ASN A 167 10.81 -20.60 11.57
C ASN A 167 10.48 -19.11 11.43
N ARG A 168 10.75 -18.56 10.26
CA ARG A 168 10.44 -17.17 9.94
C ARG A 168 8.98 -17.03 9.55
N VAL A 169 8.19 -16.33 10.36
CA VAL A 169 6.76 -16.08 10.13
C VAL A 169 6.53 -14.58 9.98
N THR A 170 5.86 -14.17 8.92
CA THR A 170 5.48 -12.77 8.72
C THR A 170 4.44 -12.35 9.77
N VAL A 171 4.76 -11.32 10.53
CA VAL A 171 3.85 -10.70 11.51
C VAL A 171 3.07 -9.60 10.85
N ASP A 172 3.77 -8.67 10.18
CA ASP A 172 3.15 -7.54 9.50
C ASP A 172 4.00 -7.09 8.30
N THR A 173 3.35 -6.47 7.33
CA THR A 173 4.01 -5.96 6.11
C THR A 173 3.31 -4.70 5.65
N GLU A 174 4.08 -3.63 5.48
CA GLU A 174 3.62 -2.37 4.96
C GLU A 174 4.40 -1.95 3.72
N THR A 175 3.71 -1.41 2.72
CA THR A 175 4.32 -1.00 1.46
C THR A 175 3.95 0.44 1.13
N ILE A 176 4.97 1.27 0.92
CA ILE A 176 4.85 2.65 0.45
C ILE A 176 5.14 2.66 -1.05
N TYR A 177 4.16 3.06 -1.85
CA TYR A 177 4.27 3.14 -3.31
C TYR A 177 4.71 4.52 -3.77
N VAL A 178 5.43 4.58 -4.89
CA VAL A 178 5.70 5.84 -5.60
C VAL A 178 4.55 6.12 -6.57
N ILE A 179 3.91 7.27 -6.42
CA ILE A 179 2.88 7.79 -7.31
C ILE A 179 3.53 8.92 -8.11
N ARG A 180 3.47 8.85 -9.44
CA ARG A 180 4.07 9.85 -10.33
C ARG A 180 2.99 10.68 -11.01
N ASP A 181 3.29 11.97 -11.20
CA ASP A 181 2.51 12.81 -12.10
C ASP A 181 2.61 12.27 -13.54
N GLY A 182 1.53 12.39 -14.29
CA GLY A 182 1.53 12.11 -15.72
C GLY A 182 2.47 13.07 -16.45
N LYS A 183 3.17 12.57 -17.49
CA LYS A 183 3.90 13.44 -18.41
C LYS A 183 2.91 14.34 -19.14
N ASP A 184 3.33 15.58 -19.42
CA ASP A 184 2.56 16.44 -20.35
C ASP A 184 2.45 15.73 -21.70
N GLY A 185 1.32 15.85 -22.36
CA GLY A 185 1.15 15.37 -23.73
C GLY A 185 2.21 16.01 -24.64
N GLU A 186 2.73 15.26 -25.60
CA GLU A 186 3.61 15.83 -26.62
C GLU A 186 2.88 16.99 -27.32
N ASP A 187 3.59 18.09 -27.53
CA ASP A 187 3.07 19.20 -28.32
C ASP A 187 2.65 18.65 -29.70
N GLY A 188 1.44 19.00 -30.12
CA GLY A 188 0.95 18.60 -31.43
C GLY A 188 1.96 19.00 -32.50
N GLN A 189 2.23 18.09 -33.43
CA GLN A 189 3.12 18.38 -34.58
C GLN A 189 2.66 19.67 -35.24
N PRO A 190 3.59 20.61 -35.55
CA PRO A 190 3.22 21.80 -36.29
C PRO A 190 2.47 21.40 -37.57
N GLY A 191 1.31 21.97 -37.78
CA GLY A 191 0.51 21.71 -38.98
C GLY A 191 1.36 21.99 -40.23
N THR A 192 1.36 21.07 -41.18
CA THR A 192 2.01 21.29 -42.48
C THR A 192 1.32 22.48 -43.14
N VAL A 193 2.08 23.55 -43.33
CA VAL A 193 1.59 24.71 -44.08
C VAL A 193 1.29 24.25 -45.51
N PRO A 194 0.05 24.38 -46.02
CA PRO A 194 -0.26 24.01 -47.38
C PRO A 194 0.59 24.86 -48.33
N ASN A 195 1.35 24.20 -49.21
CA ASN A 195 2.08 24.88 -50.27
C ASN A 195 1.06 25.41 -51.29
N TRP A 196 0.70 26.70 -51.20
CA TRP A 196 -0.15 27.36 -52.17
C TRP A 196 0.69 27.64 -53.43
N LYS A 197 0.40 26.92 -54.54
CA LYS A 197 0.92 27.27 -55.84
C LYS A 197 0.09 28.38 -56.44
N THR A 198 0.62 29.58 -56.54
CA THR A 198 -0.01 30.69 -57.28
C THR A 198 0.29 30.49 -58.77
N TYR A 199 -0.75 30.21 -59.56
CA TYR A 199 -0.61 30.21 -61.01
C TYR A 199 -0.89 31.61 -61.50
N VAL A 200 0.10 32.23 -62.16
CA VAL A 200 -0.08 33.51 -62.84
C VAL A 200 -0.37 33.15 -64.31
N TYR A 201 -1.57 33.47 -64.77
CA TYR A 201 -1.90 33.39 -66.18
C TYR A 201 -1.44 34.67 -66.89
N LYS A 202 -0.73 34.52 -68.01
CA LYS A 202 -0.37 35.60 -68.88
C LYS A 202 -1.48 35.89 -69.86
#